data_72fdb084f8da8bb5fd2569bf5afbd2e8
#
_entry.id   72fdb084f8da8bb5fd2569bf5afbd2e8
#
_cell.length_a   1.000
_cell.length_b   1.000
_cell.length_c   1.000
_cell.angle_alpha   90.00
_cell.angle_beta   90.00
_cell.angle_gamma   90.00
#
_symmetry.space_group_name_H-M   'P 1'
#
loop_
_entity.id
_entity.type
_entity.pdbx_description
1 polymer ?
#
loop_
_entity_poly.entity_id
_entity_poly.type
_entity_poly.pdbx_seq_one_letter_code
_entity_poly.pdbx_strand_id
1 'polypeptide(L)'
;MNNDLPTIETHPFEPFLPKHARLLMLGTFPPAPKRWSMPFFYPNFQNDMWRIFGYLFFNDKNHFVDEGEKCFKLDELKAFLQEKGVALYDTALRVRRTKNTASDKDLEIVEPVDLDALLRSLPQCRGVLTAGRLATKVFTQHYGVSAPQMGQYHTFQFEGRTLRLYRMPSSSRAYPMKIEAKAKYYQVMFQDLSLIHI
;
A
#
# COMPACT_ATOMS: atom_id res chain seq x y z
N MET A 1 38.57 9.34 1.51
CA MET A 1 37.17 9.28 2.00
C MET A 1 36.35 8.72 0.86
N ASN A 2 36.02 7.42 0.91
CA ASN A 2 35.17 6.82 -0.12
C ASN A 2 33.76 7.38 0.04
N ASN A 3 33.39 8.29 -0.85
CA ASN A 3 32.03 8.75 -1.05
C ASN A 3 31.27 7.70 -1.88
N ASP A 4 31.13 6.49 -1.34
CA ASP A 4 30.25 5.50 -1.95
C ASP A 4 28.80 5.98 -1.72
N LEU A 5 28.22 6.59 -2.75
CA LEU A 5 26.79 6.90 -2.78
C LEU A 5 26.03 5.58 -2.51
N PRO A 6 25.00 5.61 -1.66
CA PRO A 6 24.20 4.41 -1.39
C PRO A 6 23.72 3.77 -2.68
N THR A 7 23.80 2.45 -2.76
CA THR A 7 23.40 1.66 -3.94
C THR A 7 21.93 1.92 -4.28
N ILE A 8 21.62 2.02 -5.58
CA ILE A 8 20.25 2.11 -6.07
C ILE A 8 19.61 0.72 -5.98
N GLU A 9 18.47 0.64 -5.31
CA GLU A 9 17.63 -0.55 -5.20
C GLU A 9 16.51 -0.47 -6.23
N THR A 10 16.26 -1.57 -6.97
CA THR A 10 15.10 -1.71 -7.86
C THR A 10 14.00 -2.47 -7.13
N HIS A 11 12.74 -2.13 -7.43
CA HIS A 11 11.58 -2.75 -6.79
C HIS A 11 11.60 -4.27 -6.99
N PRO A 12 11.53 -5.07 -5.90
CA PRO A 12 11.77 -6.51 -5.97
C PRO A 12 10.53 -7.32 -6.34
N PHE A 13 9.33 -6.71 -6.31
CA PHE A 13 8.07 -7.40 -6.56
C PHE A 13 7.42 -6.91 -7.84
N GLU A 14 6.78 -7.85 -8.56
CA GLU A 14 5.87 -7.51 -9.65
C GLU A 14 4.56 -6.94 -9.09
N PRO A 15 3.87 -6.05 -9.81
CA PRO A 15 2.56 -5.56 -9.42
C PRO A 15 1.56 -6.72 -9.26
N PHE A 16 0.76 -6.67 -8.20
CA PHE A 16 -0.36 -7.60 -8.01
C PHE A 16 -1.64 -6.94 -8.49
N LEU A 17 -2.12 -7.34 -9.68
CA LEU A 17 -3.18 -6.64 -10.42
C LEU A 17 -4.34 -7.57 -10.79
N PRO A 18 -5.25 -7.90 -9.86
CA PRO A 18 -6.50 -8.59 -10.21
C PRO A 18 -7.28 -7.82 -11.27
N LYS A 19 -7.70 -8.47 -12.38
CA LYS A 19 -8.34 -7.81 -13.52
C LYS A 19 -9.60 -7.01 -13.17
N HIS A 20 -10.33 -7.43 -12.13
CA HIS A 20 -11.55 -6.79 -11.64
C HIS A 20 -11.31 -5.89 -10.43
N ALA A 21 -10.06 -5.52 -10.15
CA ALA A 21 -9.74 -4.72 -8.99
C ALA A 21 -10.45 -3.37 -9.02
N ARG A 22 -11.10 -3.04 -7.90
CA ARG A 22 -11.77 -1.77 -7.66
C ARG A 22 -10.93 -0.81 -6.82
N LEU A 23 -9.94 -1.32 -6.14
CA LEU A 23 -9.00 -0.56 -5.32
C LEU A 23 -7.56 -0.88 -5.74
N LEU A 24 -6.76 0.18 -5.96
CA LEU A 24 -5.30 0.09 -6.06
C LEU A 24 -4.68 0.65 -4.78
N MET A 25 -3.94 -0.15 -4.05
CA MET A 25 -3.19 0.28 -2.88
C MET A 25 -1.74 0.55 -3.24
N LEU A 26 -1.25 1.73 -2.91
CA LEU A 26 0.11 2.18 -3.19
C LEU A 26 0.83 2.53 -1.89
N GLY A 27 1.92 1.81 -1.60
CA GLY A 27 2.95 2.22 -0.67
C GLY A 27 4.03 3.05 -1.37
N THR A 28 5.19 3.17 -0.73
CA THR A 28 6.34 3.86 -1.34
C THR A 28 7.32 2.87 -1.96
N PHE A 29 7.86 1.97 -1.14
CA PHE A 29 8.85 0.96 -1.50
C PHE A 29 8.99 -0.04 -0.34
N PRO A 30 9.22 -1.34 -0.58
CA PRO A 30 9.35 -2.30 0.51
C PRO A 30 10.58 -2.04 1.38
N PRO A 31 10.55 -2.43 2.67
CA PRO A 31 11.73 -2.39 3.53
C PRO A 31 12.81 -3.34 3.02
N ALA A 32 14.03 -3.22 3.55
CA ALA A 32 15.14 -4.11 3.20
C ALA A 32 14.77 -5.60 3.45
N PRO A 33 15.27 -6.55 2.60
CA PRO A 33 14.86 -7.96 2.64
C PRO A 33 14.99 -8.64 4.02
N LYS A 34 15.95 -8.23 4.83
CA LYS A 34 16.12 -8.75 6.20
C LYS A 34 14.93 -8.51 7.14
N ARG A 35 13.98 -7.66 6.72
CA ARG A 35 12.76 -7.34 7.47
C ARG A 35 11.53 -8.07 6.93
N TRP A 36 11.68 -8.90 5.89
CA TRP A 36 10.56 -9.60 5.29
C TRP A 36 10.25 -10.89 6.03
N SER A 37 8.98 -11.10 6.31
CA SER A 37 8.43 -12.39 6.73
C SER A 37 7.78 -13.15 5.56
N MET A 38 7.63 -12.49 4.40
CA MET A 38 7.14 -13.07 3.15
C MET A 38 7.61 -12.22 1.95
N PRO A 39 7.73 -12.79 0.73
CA PRO A 39 8.10 -12.06 -0.48
C PRO A 39 6.87 -11.41 -1.15
N PHE A 40 6.23 -10.47 -0.46
CA PHE A 40 5.02 -9.78 -0.92
C PHE A 40 4.91 -8.39 -0.28
N PHE A 41 3.92 -7.60 -0.65
CA PHE A 41 3.69 -6.25 -0.13
C PHE A 41 3.43 -6.24 1.38
N TYR A 42 3.87 -5.17 2.06
CA TYR A 42 3.84 -5.03 3.52
C TYR A 42 4.45 -6.25 4.23
N PRO A 43 5.69 -6.62 3.86
CA PRO A 43 6.29 -7.91 4.22
C PRO A 43 6.73 -8.02 5.68
N ASN A 44 6.88 -6.89 6.38
CA ASN A 44 7.34 -6.91 7.76
C ASN A 44 6.25 -7.49 8.68
N PHE A 45 6.55 -8.55 9.41
CA PHE A 45 5.62 -9.19 10.33
C PHE A 45 5.02 -8.24 11.38
N GLN A 46 5.75 -7.17 11.72
CA GLN A 46 5.25 -6.14 12.63
C GLN A 46 4.39 -5.08 11.94
N ASN A 47 4.20 -5.12 10.62
CA ASN A 47 3.30 -4.19 9.94
C ASN A 47 1.84 -4.56 10.21
N ASP A 48 0.98 -3.56 10.39
CA ASP A 48 -0.41 -3.78 10.76
C ASP A 48 -1.35 -3.99 9.55
N MET A 49 -0.89 -3.81 8.29
CA MET A 49 -1.78 -3.84 7.13
C MET A 49 -2.64 -5.11 7.08
N TRP A 50 -2.03 -6.26 7.12
CA TRP A 50 -2.77 -7.52 7.01
C TRP A 50 -3.57 -7.88 8.26
N ARG A 51 -3.20 -7.29 9.40
CA ARG A 51 -4.01 -7.36 10.63
C ARG A 51 -5.24 -6.46 10.57
N ILE A 52 -5.14 -5.30 9.91
CA ILE A 52 -6.31 -4.43 9.62
C ILE A 52 -7.29 -5.18 8.72
N PHE A 53 -6.82 -5.84 7.68
CA PHE A 53 -7.66 -6.66 6.80
C PHE A 53 -8.32 -7.82 7.56
N GLY A 54 -7.55 -8.58 8.33
CA GLY A 54 -8.09 -9.66 9.17
C GLY A 54 -9.17 -9.16 10.12
N TYR A 55 -8.91 -8.04 10.80
CA TYR A 55 -9.87 -7.44 11.73
C TYR A 55 -11.16 -7.00 11.04
N LEU A 56 -11.08 -6.33 9.90
CA LEU A 56 -12.25 -5.78 9.21
C LEU A 56 -13.10 -6.83 8.49
N PHE A 57 -12.46 -7.82 7.85
CA PHE A 57 -13.17 -8.79 7.01
C PHE A 57 -13.55 -10.06 7.75
N PHE A 58 -12.85 -10.40 8.83
CA PHE A 58 -13.01 -11.68 9.56
C PHE A 58 -13.23 -11.49 11.06
N ASN A 59 -13.26 -10.24 11.55
CA ASN A 59 -13.28 -9.94 12.98
C ASN A 59 -12.15 -10.63 13.79
N ASP A 60 -11.05 -10.90 13.11
CA ASP A 60 -9.87 -11.54 13.67
C ASP A 60 -8.59 -10.90 13.09
N LYS A 61 -7.91 -10.09 13.89
CA LYS A 61 -6.67 -9.44 13.46
C LYS A 61 -5.54 -10.41 13.12
N ASN A 62 -5.63 -11.66 13.56
CA ASN A 62 -4.63 -12.69 13.31
C ASN A 62 -5.06 -13.66 12.18
N HIS A 63 -6.17 -13.40 11.49
CA HIS A 63 -6.67 -14.29 10.43
C HIS A 63 -5.59 -14.67 9.41
N PHE A 64 -4.82 -13.70 8.92
CA PHE A 64 -3.74 -13.92 7.96
C PHE A 64 -2.36 -14.13 8.60
N VAL A 65 -2.30 -14.36 9.92
CA VAL A 65 -1.05 -14.50 10.67
C VAL A 65 -0.76 -15.96 10.97
N ASP A 66 0.46 -16.39 10.69
CA ASP A 66 1.03 -17.62 11.22
C ASP A 66 1.94 -17.25 12.39
N GLU A 67 1.45 -17.45 13.60
CA GLU A 67 2.20 -17.11 14.82
C GLU A 67 3.39 -18.07 15.06
N GLY A 68 3.29 -19.32 14.58
CA GLY A 68 4.34 -20.32 14.72
C GLY A 68 5.57 -19.94 13.89
N GLU A 69 5.34 -19.63 12.62
CA GLU A 69 6.40 -19.26 11.67
C GLU A 69 6.71 -17.74 11.71
N LYS A 70 5.95 -16.95 12.45
CA LYS A 70 6.05 -15.47 12.50
C LYS A 70 6.03 -14.83 11.11
N CYS A 71 5.12 -15.29 10.28
CA CYS A 71 4.90 -14.78 8.93
C CYS A 71 3.41 -14.55 8.66
N PHE A 72 3.10 -14.08 7.47
CA PHE A 72 1.73 -14.02 6.99
C PHE A 72 1.42 -15.20 6.08
N LYS A 73 0.18 -15.68 6.10
CA LYS A 73 -0.35 -16.77 5.27
C LYS A 73 -0.52 -16.27 3.83
N LEU A 74 0.58 -16.27 3.07
CA LEU A 74 0.68 -15.59 1.77
C LEU A 74 -0.35 -16.08 0.76
N ASP A 75 -0.57 -17.38 0.64
CA ASP A 75 -1.49 -17.93 -0.36
C ASP A 75 -2.95 -17.59 -0.05
N GLU A 76 -3.35 -17.68 1.23
CA GLU A 76 -4.67 -17.25 1.68
C GLU A 76 -4.89 -15.75 1.44
N LEU A 77 -3.88 -14.94 1.75
CA LEU A 77 -3.90 -13.50 1.55
C LEU A 77 -4.06 -13.15 0.07
N LYS A 78 -3.27 -13.74 -0.83
CA LYS A 78 -3.38 -13.53 -2.28
C LYS A 78 -4.74 -13.94 -2.82
N ALA A 79 -5.25 -15.10 -2.41
CA ALA A 79 -6.57 -15.57 -2.82
C ALA A 79 -7.67 -14.59 -2.38
N PHE A 80 -7.60 -14.11 -1.15
CA PHE A 80 -8.51 -13.10 -0.61
C PHE A 80 -8.45 -11.77 -1.40
N LEU A 81 -7.27 -11.24 -1.65
CA LEU A 81 -7.08 -10.00 -2.40
C LEU A 81 -7.57 -10.13 -3.85
N GLN A 82 -7.33 -11.29 -4.45
CA GLN A 82 -7.86 -11.64 -5.78
C GLN A 82 -9.39 -11.64 -5.78
N GLU A 83 -10.02 -12.31 -4.80
CA GLU A 83 -11.48 -12.37 -4.65
C GLU A 83 -12.09 -10.98 -4.46
N LYS A 84 -11.50 -10.18 -3.56
CA LYS A 84 -12.02 -8.84 -3.23
C LYS A 84 -11.73 -7.78 -4.29
N GLY A 85 -10.85 -8.06 -5.23
CA GLY A 85 -10.47 -7.09 -6.25
C GLY A 85 -9.64 -5.93 -5.68
N VAL A 86 -8.60 -6.27 -4.93
CA VAL A 86 -7.62 -5.32 -4.38
C VAL A 86 -6.29 -5.50 -5.09
N ALA A 87 -5.86 -4.49 -5.81
CA ALA A 87 -4.57 -4.42 -6.47
C ALA A 87 -3.53 -3.76 -5.55
N LEU A 88 -2.28 -4.16 -5.70
CA LEU A 88 -1.16 -3.68 -4.88
C LEU A 88 0.05 -3.34 -5.75
N TYR A 89 0.64 -2.21 -5.48
CA TYR A 89 1.99 -1.86 -5.89
C TYR A 89 2.57 -0.76 -4.97
N ASP A 90 3.67 -0.17 -5.38
CA ASP A 90 4.32 0.96 -4.72
C ASP A 90 4.51 2.12 -5.71
N THR A 91 4.81 3.31 -5.21
CA THR A 91 4.97 4.51 -6.05
C THR A 91 6.39 4.68 -6.59
N ALA A 92 7.38 3.97 -6.06
CA ALA A 92 8.76 4.05 -6.49
C ALA A 92 9.21 2.74 -7.15
N LEU A 93 9.79 2.85 -8.36
CA LEU A 93 10.41 1.73 -9.06
C LEU A 93 11.87 1.56 -8.65
N ARG A 94 12.60 2.65 -8.46
CA ARG A 94 13.99 2.65 -8.02
C ARG A 94 14.22 3.70 -6.95
N VAL A 95 14.92 3.32 -5.91
CA VAL A 95 15.21 4.18 -4.76
C VAL A 95 16.69 4.14 -4.38
N ARG A 96 17.11 5.18 -3.67
CA ARG A 96 18.34 5.17 -2.89
C ARG A 96 17.98 5.26 -1.42
N ARG A 97 18.46 4.30 -0.63
CA ARG A 97 18.20 4.28 0.81
C ARG A 97 19.34 5.00 1.53
N THR A 98 19.04 6.16 2.10
CA THR A 98 20.06 7.01 2.77
C THR A 98 20.44 6.49 4.15
N LYS A 99 19.55 5.72 4.79
CA LYS A 99 19.80 5.06 6.07
C LYS A 99 19.19 3.67 6.09
N ASN A 100 19.76 2.77 6.86
CA ASN A 100 19.27 1.39 7.00
C ASN A 100 18.05 1.30 7.94
N THR A 101 16.99 2.05 7.62
CA THR A 101 15.71 2.05 8.35
C THR A 101 14.57 1.58 7.44
N ALA A 102 13.38 1.38 8.02
CA ALA A 102 12.17 1.10 7.26
C ALA A 102 11.32 2.38 7.03
N SER A 103 11.88 3.56 7.29
CA SER A 103 11.17 4.83 7.20
C SER A 103 11.27 5.43 5.81
N ASP A 104 10.15 5.86 5.25
CA ASP A 104 10.07 6.56 3.96
C ASP A 104 10.90 7.86 3.92
N LYS A 105 11.14 8.49 5.09
CA LYS A 105 11.97 9.70 5.17
C LYS A 105 13.44 9.46 4.79
N ASP A 106 13.88 8.21 4.83
CA ASP A 106 15.23 7.78 4.49
C ASP A 106 15.32 7.20 3.07
N LEU A 107 14.25 7.36 2.26
CA LEU A 107 14.18 6.97 0.85
C LEU A 107 14.26 8.21 -0.06
N GLU A 108 15.18 8.16 -1.00
CA GLU A 108 15.24 9.06 -2.15
C GLU A 108 14.70 8.29 -3.37
N ILE A 109 13.64 8.78 -3.98
CA ILE A 109 13.08 8.18 -5.19
C ILE A 109 13.94 8.59 -6.37
N VAL A 110 14.59 7.62 -6.99
CA VAL A 110 15.42 7.79 -8.19
C VAL A 110 14.54 7.68 -9.44
N GLU A 111 13.57 6.77 -9.42
CA GLU A 111 12.64 6.56 -10.52
C GLU A 111 11.26 6.19 -9.96
N PRO A 112 10.22 6.98 -10.26
CA PRO A 112 8.85 6.64 -9.90
C PRO A 112 8.32 5.52 -10.79
N VAL A 113 7.27 4.85 -10.32
CA VAL A 113 6.50 3.88 -11.11
C VAL A 113 5.66 4.61 -12.15
N ASP A 114 5.40 3.98 -13.30
CA ASP A 114 4.42 4.44 -14.27
C ASP A 114 2.99 4.21 -13.74
N LEU A 115 2.48 5.23 -13.03
CA LEU A 115 1.15 5.21 -12.41
C LEU A 115 0.03 5.12 -13.46
N ASP A 116 0.24 5.71 -14.63
CA ASP A 116 -0.75 5.67 -15.72
C ASP A 116 -0.87 4.27 -16.29
N ALA A 117 0.24 3.58 -16.52
CA ALA A 117 0.23 2.19 -16.95
C ALA A 117 -0.47 1.28 -15.95
N LEU A 118 -0.25 1.48 -14.64
CA LEU A 118 -0.97 0.74 -13.59
C LEU A 118 -2.47 0.96 -13.69
N LEU A 119 -2.93 2.21 -13.79
CA LEU A 119 -4.36 2.52 -13.86
C LEU A 119 -5.03 2.07 -15.17
N ARG A 120 -4.29 2.06 -16.30
CA ARG A 120 -4.79 1.48 -17.56
C ARG A 120 -5.01 -0.03 -17.45
N SER A 121 -4.15 -0.74 -16.73
CA SER A 121 -4.31 -2.19 -16.50
C SER A 121 -5.46 -2.56 -15.56
N LEU A 122 -6.07 -1.57 -14.89
CA LEU A 122 -7.16 -1.73 -13.92
C LEU A 122 -8.43 -0.96 -14.36
N PRO A 123 -9.13 -1.41 -15.41
CA PRO A 123 -10.28 -0.66 -15.97
C PRO A 123 -11.46 -0.52 -15.00
N GLN A 124 -11.59 -1.39 -14.02
CA GLN A 124 -12.66 -1.34 -13.00
C GLN A 124 -12.26 -0.60 -11.73
N CYS A 125 -11.02 -0.10 -11.67
CA CYS A 125 -10.53 0.65 -10.50
C CYS A 125 -11.36 1.92 -10.29
N ARG A 126 -11.83 2.12 -9.07
CA ARG A 126 -12.63 3.27 -8.63
C ARG A 126 -11.92 4.12 -7.58
N GLY A 127 -10.97 3.51 -6.88
CA GLY A 127 -10.23 4.17 -5.82
C GLY A 127 -8.77 3.79 -5.79
N VAL A 128 -7.95 4.75 -5.42
CA VAL A 128 -6.53 4.57 -5.13
C VAL A 128 -6.31 4.93 -3.67
N LEU A 129 -5.66 4.07 -2.92
CA LEU A 129 -5.20 4.35 -1.57
C LEU A 129 -3.71 4.63 -1.61
N THR A 130 -3.28 5.72 -0.98
CA THR A 130 -1.87 5.95 -0.68
C THR A 130 -1.62 5.76 0.81
N ALA A 131 -0.70 4.86 1.15
CA ALA A 131 -0.28 4.58 2.52
C ALA A 131 1.05 5.27 2.80
N GLY A 132 1.01 6.35 3.59
CA GLY A 132 2.19 7.12 3.95
C GLY A 132 2.33 8.45 3.18
N ARG A 133 3.19 9.32 3.73
CA ARG A 133 3.34 10.71 3.22
C ARG A 133 4.03 10.77 1.87
N LEU A 134 5.05 9.95 1.66
CA LEU A 134 5.85 9.99 0.43
C LEU A 134 5.05 9.44 -0.75
N ALA A 135 4.35 8.30 -0.58
CA ALA A 135 3.44 7.77 -1.59
C ALA A 135 2.35 8.78 -1.97
N THR A 136 1.73 9.44 -0.98
CA THR A 136 0.74 10.48 -1.22
C THR A 136 1.35 11.64 -2.02
N LYS A 137 2.54 12.10 -1.66
CA LYS A 137 3.23 13.19 -2.36
C LYS A 137 3.49 12.84 -3.83
N VAL A 138 4.04 11.66 -4.11
CA VAL A 138 4.31 11.20 -5.48
C VAL A 138 3.03 11.19 -6.31
N PHE A 139 1.98 10.59 -5.77
CA PHE A 139 0.70 10.47 -6.46
C PHE A 139 0.06 11.84 -6.74
N THR A 140 0.01 12.70 -5.73
CA THR A 140 -0.61 14.03 -5.86
C THR A 140 0.15 14.96 -6.80
N GLN A 141 1.47 14.87 -6.82
CA GLN A 141 2.29 15.62 -7.78
C GLN A 141 2.08 15.13 -9.21
N HIS A 142 1.94 13.82 -9.43
CA HIS A 142 1.72 13.25 -10.76
C HIS A 142 0.38 13.68 -11.37
N TYR A 143 -0.72 13.62 -10.59
CA TYR A 143 -2.06 13.95 -11.09
C TYR A 143 -2.52 15.38 -10.83
N GLY A 144 -1.71 16.22 -10.19
CA GLY A 144 -2.10 17.60 -9.88
C GLY A 144 -3.28 17.70 -8.91
N VAL A 145 -3.51 16.69 -8.08
CA VAL A 145 -4.58 16.66 -7.08
C VAL A 145 -4.05 17.02 -5.70
N SER A 146 -4.84 17.75 -4.91
CA SER A 146 -4.46 18.03 -3.53
C SER A 146 -4.54 16.78 -2.65
N ALA A 147 -3.63 16.67 -1.67
CA ALA A 147 -3.65 15.56 -0.72
C ALA A 147 -4.91 15.62 0.14
N PRO A 148 -5.71 14.53 0.23
CA PRO A 148 -6.86 14.49 1.13
C PRO A 148 -6.43 14.59 2.60
N GLN A 149 -7.36 14.99 3.47
CA GLN A 149 -7.19 14.78 4.90
C GLN A 149 -7.20 13.28 5.22
N MET A 150 -6.56 12.90 6.33
CA MET A 150 -6.51 11.49 6.74
C MET A 150 -7.93 10.92 6.91
N GLY A 151 -8.17 9.75 6.30
CA GLY A 151 -9.47 9.10 6.30
C GLY A 151 -10.47 9.64 5.28
N GLN A 152 -10.09 10.62 4.48
CA GLN A 152 -10.94 11.22 3.44
C GLN A 152 -10.40 10.91 2.04
N TYR A 153 -11.15 11.32 1.03
CA TYR A 153 -10.73 11.23 -0.36
C TYR A 153 -10.93 12.57 -1.10
N HIS A 154 -10.16 12.74 -2.17
CA HIS A 154 -10.41 13.70 -3.24
C HIS A 154 -10.61 12.96 -4.55
N THR A 155 -11.40 13.52 -5.45
CA THR A 155 -11.56 12.97 -6.80
C THR A 155 -10.49 13.51 -7.74
N PHE A 156 -10.09 12.67 -8.70
CA PHE A 156 -9.22 13.07 -9.80
C PHE A 156 -9.69 12.42 -11.10
N GLN A 157 -9.27 12.98 -12.23
CA GLN A 157 -9.62 12.47 -13.55
C GLN A 157 -8.46 11.66 -14.12
N PHE A 158 -8.78 10.52 -14.68
CA PHE A 158 -7.84 9.68 -15.42
C PHE A 158 -8.53 9.08 -16.65
N GLU A 159 -8.15 9.54 -17.86
CA GLU A 159 -8.65 9.04 -19.14
C GLU A 159 -10.18 8.88 -19.20
N GLY A 160 -10.90 9.94 -18.84
CA GLY A 160 -12.37 9.98 -18.82
C GLY A 160 -13.04 9.28 -17.63
N ARG A 161 -12.27 8.71 -16.70
CA ARG A 161 -12.78 8.12 -15.46
C ARG A 161 -12.58 9.08 -14.30
N THR A 162 -13.59 9.18 -13.44
CA THR A 162 -13.46 9.86 -12.14
C THR A 162 -13.09 8.82 -11.08
N LEU A 163 -11.92 8.95 -10.48
CA LEU A 163 -11.42 8.08 -9.43
C LEU A 163 -11.31 8.84 -8.10
N ARG A 164 -11.25 8.10 -6.99
CA ARG A 164 -11.05 8.64 -5.65
C ARG A 164 -9.65 8.35 -5.16
N LEU A 165 -8.92 9.38 -4.74
CA LEU A 165 -7.67 9.23 -4.00
C LEU A 165 -7.98 9.23 -2.51
N TYR A 166 -7.75 8.12 -1.82
CA TYR A 166 -7.89 7.99 -0.38
C TYR A 166 -6.53 8.15 0.31
N ARG A 167 -6.52 8.89 1.41
CA ARG A 167 -5.36 8.98 2.30
C ARG A 167 -5.66 8.31 3.62
N MET A 168 -4.97 7.18 3.90
CA MET A 168 -5.15 6.39 5.12
C MET A 168 -3.96 6.53 6.07
N PRO A 169 -4.16 6.29 7.37
CA PRO A 169 -3.06 6.25 8.31
C PRO A 169 -2.05 5.16 7.91
N SER A 170 -0.78 5.40 8.18
CA SER A 170 0.27 4.43 7.94
C SER A 170 -0.02 3.12 8.69
N SER A 171 0.17 2.00 8.01
CA SER A 171 0.09 0.67 8.61
C SER A 171 1.34 0.31 9.43
N SER A 172 2.39 1.12 9.40
CA SER A 172 3.57 0.91 10.24
C SER A 172 3.18 0.87 11.71
N ARG A 173 3.71 -0.10 12.47
CA ARG A 173 3.53 -0.17 13.92
C ARG A 173 4.17 1.01 14.65
N ALA A 174 5.19 1.64 14.05
CA ALA A 174 5.79 2.86 14.57
C ALA A 174 4.85 4.09 14.49
N TYR A 175 3.78 4.02 13.68
CA TYR A 175 2.76 5.07 13.65
C TYR A 175 1.88 4.97 14.91
N PRO A 176 1.76 6.05 15.73
CA PRO A 176 1.20 5.98 17.08
C PRO A 176 -0.33 5.88 17.08
N MET A 177 -0.88 4.82 16.51
CA MET A 177 -2.31 4.53 16.44
C MET A 177 -2.54 3.03 16.57
N LYS A 178 -3.50 2.62 17.41
CA LYS A 178 -3.88 1.21 17.58
C LYS A 178 -4.53 0.66 16.30
N ILE A 179 -4.44 -0.66 16.09
CA ILE A 179 -4.99 -1.35 14.90
C ILE A 179 -6.47 -1.05 14.73
N GLU A 180 -7.26 -1.13 15.81
CA GLU A 180 -8.70 -0.90 15.78
C GLU A 180 -9.04 0.55 15.35
N ALA A 181 -8.22 1.52 15.76
CA ALA A 181 -8.38 2.91 15.35
C ALA A 181 -7.99 3.11 13.87
N LYS A 182 -6.88 2.48 13.42
CA LYS A 182 -6.52 2.47 11.99
C LYS A 182 -7.65 1.84 11.16
N ALA A 183 -8.16 0.70 11.60
CA ALA A 183 -9.19 -0.06 10.90
C ALA A 183 -10.45 0.76 10.61
N LYS A 184 -10.86 1.64 11.52
CA LYS A 184 -12.03 2.53 11.30
C LYS A 184 -11.87 3.42 10.07
N TYR A 185 -10.66 3.93 9.79
CA TYR A 185 -10.41 4.71 8.58
C TYR A 185 -10.50 3.85 7.33
N TYR A 186 -9.88 2.67 7.34
CA TYR A 186 -9.92 1.74 6.21
C TYR A 186 -11.33 1.21 5.94
N GLN A 187 -12.14 0.98 6.98
CA GLN A 187 -13.52 0.50 6.87
C GLN A 187 -14.37 1.42 6.00
N VAL A 188 -14.32 2.73 6.22
CA VAL A 188 -15.08 3.72 5.44
C VAL A 188 -14.75 3.60 3.94
N MET A 189 -13.46 3.48 3.60
CA MET A 189 -13.03 3.31 2.21
C MET A 189 -13.53 1.97 1.62
N PHE A 190 -13.43 0.87 2.36
CA PHE A 190 -13.89 -0.44 1.87
C PHE A 190 -15.40 -0.47 1.66
N GLN A 191 -16.18 0.20 2.51
CA GLN A 191 -17.62 0.35 2.32
C GLN A 191 -17.93 1.20 1.09
N ASP A 192 -17.25 2.32 0.93
CA ASP A 192 -17.39 3.28 -0.17
C ASP A 192 -17.12 2.62 -1.54
N LEU A 193 -16.17 1.69 -1.59
CA LEU A 193 -15.82 0.92 -2.78
C LEU A 193 -16.59 -0.40 -2.91
N SER A 194 -17.54 -0.67 -2.03
CA SER A 194 -18.32 -1.91 -1.97
C SER A 194 -17.46 -3.18 -1.89
N LEU A 195 -16.35 -3.11 -1.14
CA LEU A 195 -15.45 -4.25 -0.89
C LEU A 195 -15.83 -5.01 0.38
N ILE A 196 -16.57 -4.35 1.30
CA ILE A 196 -17.11 -4.92 2.51
C ILE A 196 -18.55 -4.44 2.70
N HIS A 197 -19.42 -5.31 3.15
CA HIS A 197 -20.81 -4.99 3.52
C HIS A 197 -20.97 -5.29 5.02
N ILE A 198 -21.20 -4.25 5.80
CA ILE A 198 -21.47 -4.33 7.25
C ILE A 198 -22.78 -3.62 7.53
#